data_8e66a1ba3afc6146800fd680928f5322
#
_entry.id   8e66a1ba3afc6146800fd680928f5322
#
_cell.length_a   1.000
_cell.length_b   1.000
_cell.length_c   1.000
_cell.angle_alpha   90.00
_cell.angle_beta   90.00
_cell.angle_gamma   90.00
#
_symmetry.space_group_name_H-M   'P 1'
#
loop_
_entity.id
_entity.type
_entity.pdbx_description
1 polymer ?
#
loop_
_entity_poly.entity_id
_entity_poly.type
_entity_poly.pdbx_seq_one_letter_code
_entity_poly.pdbx_strand_id
1 'polypeptide(L)'
;MKIRNKLGRICCTMLAVIMLVTSIGMPDRTYAAKNNHPYYIKINRRQNCVTVYEMDKKGKYSIPVKAMACSVGVNNATPTGTFSISNQYRWHQLMGGVYGQYCSRIVGGVLFHSVFYNTTDPSTLAYNSYNRLGSAASHGCVRLNVADAKWIYDNCSSGTKVRIYDGNDPGPLGKPNPVRIDTGSSYRGWDPTDPNPKNPWRKMVPTIKGVKNITVERCAKKPNLKKGITATDYKGKSLKIRVKGKLNMKKAGKYTITYKTTDSLSRTTTVKRVITVKDTKKPTVTVKKKNISLTETQDKKLSEKQVIALLKKNVTVKDSGDVLSAKYVTVNADDLLDAMLNKEDGTYRVTVYARDVAGNKSKKIAFRVKYTSVKDDTDKPDDNNTDKPDDNNQDNNTEQPDDNNQDNNTEQPDDNNNQDNNTENVGA
;
A
#
# COMPACT_ATOMS: atom_id res chain seq x y z
N MET A 1 -21.26 -31.92 -33.17
CA MET A 1 -20.10 -31.35 -33.86
C MET A 1 -20.19 -29.82 -34.08
N LYS A 2 -20.97 -29.06 -33.28
CA LYS A 2 -21.10 -27.58 -33.40
C LYS A 2 -20.59 -26.74 -32.19
N ILE A 3 -20.09 -27.39 -31.17
CA ILE A 3 -19.61 -26.68 -29.92
C ILE A 3 -18.08 -26.44 -29.94
N ARG A 4 -17.34 -27.23 -30.75
CA ARG A 4 -15.85 -27.08 -30.82
C ARG A 4 -15.38 -25.82 -31.57
N ASN A 5 -16.19 -25.24 -32.44
CA ASN A 5 -15.80 -24.07 -33.27
C ASN A 5 -16.05 -22.71 -32.59
N LYS A 6 -16.77 -22.67 -31.45
CA LYS A 6 -16.97 -21.41 -30.70
C LYS A 6 -15.84 -21.15 -29.69
N LEU A 7 -15.25 -22.20 -29.10
CA LEU A 7 -14.11 -22.04 -28.18
C LEU A 7 -12.82 -21.61 -28.89
N GLY A 8 -12.60 -22.10 -30.12
CA GLY A 8 -11.44 -21.71 -30.93
C GLY A 8 -11.47 -20.25 -31.40
N ARG A 9 -12.66 -19.69 -31.63
CA ARG A 9 -12.80 -18.27 -32.02
C ARG A 9 -12.64 -17.31 -30.81
N ILE A 10 -13.04 -17.72 -29.62
CA ILE A 10 -12.86 -16.91 -28.39
C ILE A 10 -11.39 -16.91 -27.97
N CYS A 11 -10.66 -18.02 -28.13
CA CYS A 11 -9.23 -18.07 -27.86
C CYS A 11 -8.40 -17.22 -28.83
N CYS A 12 -8.74 -17.21 -30.15
CA CYS A 12 -8.03 -16.38 -31.12
C CYS A 12 -8.30 -14.88 -30.94
N THR A 13 -9.49 -14.48 -30.50
CA THR A 13 -9.81 -13.07 -30.25
C THR A 13 -9.18 -12.58 -28.94
N MET A 14 -9.06 -13.42 -27.90
CA MET A 14 -8.34 -13.06 -26.68
C MET A 14 -6.81 -12.98 -26.89
N LEU A 15 -6.22 -13.88 -27.70
CA LEU A 15 -4.81 -13.77 -28.06
C LEU A 15 -4.53 -12.52 -28.92
N ALA A 16 -5.42 -12.14 -29.82
CA ALA A 16 -5.27 -10.92 -30.62
C ALA A 16 -5.42 -9.64 -29.79
N VAL A 17 -6.29 -9.63 -28.77
CA VAL A 17 -6.43 -8.51 -27.83
C VAL A 17 -5.23 -8.43 -26.87
N ILE A 18 -4.65 -9.56 -26.44
CA ILE A 18 -3.43 -9.57 -25.63
C ILE A 18 -2.20 -9.12 -26.44
N MET A 19 -2.12 -9.44 -27.72
CA MET A 19 -1.05 -8.91 -28.59
C MET A 19 -1.25 -7.44 -28.96
N LEU A 20 -2.50 -6.91 -28.97
CA LEU A 20 -2.75 -5.50 -29.25
C LEU A 20 -2.48 -4.60 -28.01
N VAL A 21 -2.57 -5.15 -26.78
CA VAL A 21 -2.27 -4.41 -25.54
C VAL A 21 -0.78 -4.39 -25.24
N THR A 22 0.02 -5.34 -25.77
CA THR A 22 1.49 -5.31 -25.65
C THR A 22 2.17 -4.43 -26.72
N SER A 23 1.42 -3.92 -27.70
CA SER A 23 1.89 -2.97 -28.73
C SER A 23 1.48 -1.51 -28.46
N ILE A 24 0.83 -1.20 -27.32
CA ILE A 24 0.80 0.17 -26.82
C ILE A 24 2.20 0.41 -26.27
N GLY A 25 3.04 0.95 -27.12
CA GLY A 25 4.44 1.21 -26.90
C GLY A 25 4.67 1.84 -25.53
N MET A 26 5.59 1.24 -24.78
CA MET A 26 6.42 2.09 -23.92
C MET A 26 6.79 3.29 -24.79
N PRO A 27 6.60 4.52 -24.31
CA PRO A 27 7.06 5.64 -25.10
C PRO A 27 8.52 5.34 -25.42
N ASP A 28 8.81 5.10 -26.70
CA ASP A 28 10.16 5.13 -27.21
C ASP A 28 10.78 6.38 -26.56
N ARG A 29 11.74 6.18 -25.67
CA ARG A 29 12.66 7.23 -25.32
C ARG A 29 13.48 7.45 -26.57
N THR A 30 12.89 8.12 -27.56
CA THR A 30 13.65 8.78 -28.62
C THR A 30 14.44 9.87 -27.93
N TYR A 31 15.56 9.46 -27.32
CA TYR A 31 16.65 10.38 -27.04
C TYR A 31 17.06 10.95 -28.39
N ALA A 32 16.80 12.22 -28.56
CA ALA A 32 17.34 12.94 -29.70
C ALA A 32 18.83 12.56 -29.80
N ALA A 33 19.20 11.86 -30.86
CA ALA A 33 20.53 11.33 -31.14
C ALA A 33 21.48 12.49 -31.42
N LYS A 34 21.89 13.25 -30.39
CA LYS A 34 22.93 14.29 -30.51
C LYS A 34 23.87 14.42 -29.32
N ASN A 35 23.65 13.73 -28.21
CA ASN A 35 24.59 13.68 -27.09
C ASN A 35 24.69 12.27 -26.54
N ASN A 36 25.77 11.57 -26.83
CA ASN A 36 26.06 10.21 -26.27
C ASN A 36 26.35 10.22 -24.77
N HIS A 37 26.18 11.34 -24.08
CA HIS A 37 26.51 11.50 -22.66
C HIS A 37 25.27 11.89 -21.87
N PRO A 38 24.64 10.93 -21.15
CA PRO A 38 23.42 11.21 -20.37
C PRO A 38 23.69 12.09 -19.15
N TYR A 39 24.95 12.24 -18.76
CA TYR A 39 25.33 12.91 -17.52
C TYR A 39 26.29 14.10 -17.75
N TYR A 40 26.21 15.06 -16.82
CA TYR A 40 27.11 16.19 -16.65
C TYR A 40 27.54 16.25 -15.20
N ILE A 41 28.85 16.37 -14.94
CA ILE A 41 29.41 16.35 -13.59
C ILE A 41 29.84 17.77 -13.18
N LYS A 42 29.42 18.19 -11.98
CA LYS A 42 29.92 19.43 -11.35
C LYS A 42 30.68 19.10 -10.08
N ILE A 43 31.87 19.64 -9.94
CA ILE A 43 32.74 19.49 -8.76
C ILE A 43 32.87 20.86 -8.11
N ASN A 44 32.31 21.00 -6.91
CA ASN A 44 32.54 22.18 -6.09
C ASN A 44 33.75 21.92 -5.19
N ARG A 45 34.90 22.55 -5.49
CA ARG A 45 36.16 22.37 -4.76
C ARG A 45 36.03 22.81 -3.30
N ARG A 46 35.46 24.02 -3.09
CA ARG A 46 35.33 24.60 -1.74
C ARG A 46 34.48 23.70 -0.81
N GLN A 47 33.46 23.07 -1.38
CA GLN A 47 32.58 22.15 -0.62
C GLN A 47 33.08 20.70 -0.59
N ASN A 48 34.09 20.33 -1.40
CA ASN A 48 34.53 18.95 -1.60
C ASN A 48 33.32 18.04 -1.92
N CYS A 49 32.53 18.47 -2.89
CA CYS A 49 31.30 17.81 -3.29
C CYS A 49 31.19 17.70 -4.81
N VAL A 50 30.87 16.51 -5.29
CA VAL A 50 30.51 16.24 -6.68
C VAL A 50 29.01 16.12 -6.78
N THR A 51 28.39 16.79 -7.77
CA THR A 51 26.99 16.62 -8.13
C THR A 51 26.88 16.20 -9.58
N VAL A 52 26.17 15.12 -9.86
CA VAL A 52 25.88 14.61 -11.20
C VAL A 52 24.48 15.02 -11.60
N TYR A 53 24.36 15.53 -12.82
CA TYR A 53 23.10 15.94 -13.43
C TYR A 53 22.79 15.07 -14.64
N GLU A 54 21.55 14.63 -14.75
CA GLU A 54 20.98 13.97 -15.91
C GLU A 54 20.36 15.01 -16.85
N MET A 55 20.32 14.70 -18.14
CA MET A 55 19.69 15.53 -19.15
C MET A 55 18.17 15.47 -19.03
N ASP A 56 17.51 16.62 -19.05
CA ASP A 56 16.06 16.73 -19.09
C ASP A 56 15.51 16.54 -20.52
N LYS A 57 14.19 16.53 -20.65
CA LYS A 57 13.50 16.39 -21.94
C LYS A 57 13.77 17.55 -22.92
N LYS A 58 14.33 18.67 -22.43
CA LYS A 58 14.71 19.84 -23.24
C LYS A 58 16.18 19.81 -23.65
N GLY A 59 16.90 18.73 -23.35
CA GLY A 59 18.33 18.61 -23.67
C GLY A 59 19.25 19.36 -22.73
N LYS A 60 18.78 19.78 -21.55
CA LYS A 60 19.57 20.48 -20.54
C LYS A 60 19.92 19.57 -19.38
N TYR A 61 21.14 19.64 -18.86
CA TYR A 61 21.57 18.91 -17.66
C TYR A 61 21.03 19.60 -16.38
N SER A 62 19.75 19.42 -16.10
CA SER A 62 19.04 20.12 -15.02
C SER A 62 18.57 19.20 -13.90
N ILE A 63 18.54 17.87 -14.11
CA ILE A 63 18.03 16.89 -13.13
C ILE A 63 19.18 16.40 -12.25
N PRO A 64 19.27 16.79 -10.96
CA PRO A 64 20.32 16.30 -10.08
C PRO A 64 20.01 14.86 -9.64
N VAL A 65 20.88 13.91 -9.99
CA VAL A 65 20.65 12.48 -9.75
C VAL A 65 21.54 11.90 -8.66
N LYS A 66 22.74 12.46 -8.43
CA LYS A 66 23.68 11.94 -7.44
C LYS A 66 24.57 13.04 -6.88
N ALA A 67 24.80 12.99 -5.55
CA ALA A 67 25.82 13.77 -4.88
C ALA A 67 26.84 12.83 -4.23
N MET A 68 28.12 13.21 -4.24
CA MET A 68 29.23 12.43 -3.71
C MET A 68 30.15 13.33 -2.89
N ALA A 69 30.53 12.89 -1.68
CA ALA A 69 31.60 13.55 -0.95
C ALA A 69 32.94 13.17 -1.56
N CYS A 70 33.77 14.16 -1.85
CA CYS A 70 35.09 13.92 -2.45
C CYS A 70 36.21 14.60 -1.65
N SER A 71 37.45 14.33 -2.01
CA SER A 71 38.63 15.13 -1.60
C SER A 71 39.30 15.70 -2.85
N VAL A 72 39.33 16.99 -2.94
CA VAL A 72 40.09 17.73 -3.98
C VAL A 72 41.51 18.06 -3.54
N GLY A 73 42.31 18.67 -4.41
CA GLY A 73 43.66 19.11 -4.12
C GLY A 73 43.73 20.17 -3.02
N VAL A 74 44.71 20.01 -2.11
CA VAL A 74 45.06 21.08 -1.16
C VAL A 74 45.57 22.31 -1.91
N ASN A 75 45.49 23.49 -1.28
CA ASN A 75 45.99 24.73 -1.88
C ASN A 75 45.49 24.99 -3.32
N ASN A 76 44.21 24.61 -3.57
CA ASN A 76 43.58 24.76 -4.87
C ASN A 76 44.24 24.00 -6.05
N ALA A 77 45.04 22.98 -5.77
CA ALA A 77 45.76 22.21 -6.79
C ALA A 77 44.84 21.48 -7.82
N THR A 78 43.53 21.31 -7.52
CA THR A 78 42.57 20.88 -8.52
C THR A 78 42.16 22.08 -9.38
N PRO A 79 42.42 22.10 -10.73
CA PRO A 79 42.15 23.27 -11.56
C PRO A 79 40.63 23.52 -11.71
N THR A 80 40.24 24.80 -11.80
CA THR A 80 38.86 25.16 -12.19
C THR A 80 38.73 25.21 -13.69
N GLY A 81 37.54 24.99 -14.22
CA GLY A 81 37.26 24.99 -15.66
C GLY A 81 36.21 23.98 -16.07
N THR A 82 36.01 23.84 -17.37
CA THR A 82 35.15 22.83 -17.96
C THR A 82 35.99 21.89 -18.80
N PHE A 83 35.99 20.65 -18.45
CA PHE A 83 36.78 19.56 -19.03
C PHE A 83 35.86 18.43 -19.52
N SER A 84 36.46 17.35 -20.03
CA SER A 84 35.76 16.14 -20.41
C SER A 84 36.55 14.93 -19.92
N ILE A 85 35.82 13.90 -19.47
CA ILE A 85 36.46 12.61 -19.19
C ILE A 85 37.14 12.12 -20.48
N SER A 86 38.38 11.63 -20.35
CA SER A 86 39.11 11.03 -21.46
C SER A 86 39.33 9.53 -21.22
N ASN A 87 40.47 9.14 -20.69
CA ASN A 87 40.79 7.72 -20.46
C ASN A 87 40.28 7.22 -19.12
N GLN A 88 39.92 5.96 -19.10
CA GLN A 88 39.46 5.27 -17.89
C GLN A 88 40.27 3.99 -17.63
N TYR A 89 40.56 3.71 -16.35
CA TYR A 89 41.37 2.59 -15.93
C TYR A 89 40.74 1.91 -14.73
N ARG A 90 40.65 0.59 -14.75
CA ARG A 90 40.16 -0.18 -13.60
C ARG A 90 41.06 0.01 -12.38
N TRP A 91 42.36 -0.05 -12.57
CA TRP A 91 43.43 0.32 -11.65
C TRP A 91 44.42 1.23 -12.38
N HIS A 92 44.95 2.21 -11.71
CA HIS A 92 45.95 3.11 -12.26
C HIS A 92 46.98 3.46 -11.18
N GLN A 93 48.25 3.42 -11.56
CA GLN A 93 49.33 3.87 -10.69
C GLN A 93 49.28 5.40 -10.58
N LEU A 94 49.37 5.89 -9.38
CA LEU A 94 49.33 7.30 -9.04
C LEU A 94 50.69 7.77 -8.55
N MET A 95 50.85 9.09 -8.39
CA MET A 95 52.06 9.68 -7.81
C MET A 95 52.40 9.01 -6.47
N GLY A 96 53.69 8.68 -6.29
CA GLY A 96 54.20 8.03 -5.08
C GLY A 96 54.06 6.48 -5.09
N GLY A 97 53.84 5.87 -6.27
CA GLY A 97 53.83 4.39 -6.40
C GLY A 97 52.61 3.72 -5.83
N VAL A 98 51.54 4.47 -5.52
CA VAL A 98 50.26 3.94 -4.97
C VAL A 98 49.22 3.77 -6.11
N TYR A 99 48.08 3.13 -5.83
CA TYR A 99 47.13 2.76 -6.86
C TYR A 99 45.71 3.27 -6.54
N GLY A 100 44.99 3.76 -7.58
CA GLY A 100 43.55 4.07 -7.50
C GLY A 100 42.72 3.05 -8.24
N GLN A 101 41.51 2.81 -7.76
CA GLN A 101 40.50 2.02 -8.47
C GLN A 101 39.55 2.94 -9.24
N TYR A 102 39.01 2.44 -10.37
CA TYR A 102 37.98 3.11 -11.16
C TYR A 102 38.37 4.55 -11.51
N CYS A 103 39.54 4.69 -12.08
CA CYS A 103 40.12 5.98 -12.45
C CYS A 103 39.47 6.49 -13.73
N SER A 104 39.05 7.78 -13.74
CA SER A 104 38.54 8.50 -14.92
C SER A 104 39.29 9.83 -15.03
N ARG A 105 40.08 10.01 -16.08
CA ARG A 105 40.91 11.19 -16.30
C ARG A 105 40.07 12.39 -16.70
N ILE A 106 40.29 13.52 -16.00
CA ILE A 106 39.57 14.80 -16.22
C ILE A 106 40.39 15.72 -17.10
N VAL A 107 41.61 16.02 -16.68
CA VAL A 107 42.54 16.92 -17.38
C VAL A 107 43.97 16.65 -16.90
N GLY A 108 44.93 16.58 -17.81
CA GLY A 108 46.33 16.32 -17.46
C GLY A 108 46.50 15.12 -16.54
N GLY A 109 47.14 15.29 -15.38
CA GLY A 109 47.29 14.27 -14.34
C GLY A 109 46.13 14.19 -13.34
N VAL A 110 45.06 14.99 -13.49
CA VAL A 110 43.92 15.03 -12.59
C VAL A 110 42.86 14.00 -12.97
N LEU A 111 42.54 13.08 -12.06
CA LEU A 111 41.59 12.01 -12.25
C LEU A 111 40.50 12.00 -11.13
N PHE A 112 39.33 11.51 -11.46
CA PHE A 112 38.49 10.82 -10.46
C PHE A 112 39.10 9.48 -10.17
N HIS A 113 39.22 9.08 -8.94
CA HIS A 113 39.59 7.73 -8.52
C HIS A 113 39.20 7.45 -7.08
N SER A 114 39.18 6.18 -6.66
CA SER A 114 39.02 5.83 -5.25
C SER A 114 40.15 6.45 -4.40
N VAL A 115 39.98 6.54 -3.07
CA VAL A 115 41.15 6.72 -2.22
C VAL A 115 42.18 5.63 -2.56
N PHE A 116 43.46 5.98 -2.45
CA PHE A 116 44.54 5.13 -2.96
C PHE A 116 44.82 3.90 -2.06
N TYR A 117 45.46 2.92 -2.66
CA TYR A 117 45.90 1.63 -2.11
C TYR A 117 47.41 1.50 -2.26
N ASN A 118 48.05 0.75 -1.37
CA ASN A 118 49.49 0.50 -1.48
C ASN A 118 49.84 -0.43 -2.65
N THR A 119 48.91 -1.31 -3.00
CA THR A 119 49.01 -2.22 -4.16
C THR A 119 47.66 -2.28 -4.91
N THR A 120 47.54 -3.12 -5.92
CA THR A 120 46.24 -3.38 -6.58
C THR A 120 45.35 -4.36 -5.81
N ASP A 121 45.72 -4.76 -4.59
CA ASP A 121 44.88 -5.54 -3.69
C ASP A 121 43.88 -4.60 -2.96
N PRO A 122 42.54 -4.86 -3.05
CA PRO A 122 41.52 -4.07 -2.39
C PRO A 122 41.59 -4.05 -0.84
N SER A 123 42.42 -4.88 -0.23
CA SER A 123 42.64 -4.91 1.22
C SER A 123 43.76 -3.98 1.71
N THR A 124 44.42 -3.25 0.81
CA THR A 124 45.58 -2.40 1.12
C THR A 124 45.28 -0.91 1.09
N LEU A 125 44.02 -0.52 1.34
CA LEU A 125 43.56 0.87 1.36
C LEU A 125 44.31 1.72 2.39
N ALA A 126 44.71 2.92 2.01
CA ALA A 126 45.21 3.94 2.92
C ALA A 126 44.06 4.54 3.77
N TYR A 127 43.64 3.83 4.80
CA TYR A 127 42.45 4.14 5.60
C TYR A 127 42.49 5.52 6.27
N ASN A 128 43.65 6.02 6.67
CA ASN A 128 43.79 7.37 7.20
C ASN A 128 43.41 8.45 6.16
N SER A 129 43.86 8.24 4.91
CA SER A 129 43.48 9.10 3.78
C SER A 129 41.99 8.96 3.41
N TYR A 130 41.44 7.75 3.54
CA TYR A 130 40.01 7.51 3.35
C TYR A 130 39.15 8.31 4.35
N ASN A 131 39.55 8.34 5.59
CA ASN A 131 38.83 9.08 6.64
C ASN A 131 38.93 10.61 6.48
N ARG A 132 39.74 11.12 5.52
CA ARG A 132 39.77 12.53 5.12
C ARG A 132 38.79 12.88 4.00
N LEU A 133 38.04 11.91 3.42
CA LEU A 133 37.02 12.21 2.42
C LEU A 133 36.05 13.29 2.92
N GLY A 134 35.70 14.22 2.03
CA GLY A 134 34.90 15.39 2.33
C GLY A 134 35.70 16.63 2.71
N SER A 135 37.04 16.56 2.72
CA SER A 135 37.94 17.70 2.87
C SER A 135 39.06 17.67 1.83
N ALA A 136 39.68 18.81 1.53
CA ALA A 136 40.80 18.85 0.64
C ALA A 136 41.96 18.02 1.21
N ALA A 137 42.48 17.07 0.43
CA ALA A 137 43.47 16.11 0.90
C ALA A 137 44.30 15.45 -0.21
N SER A 138 44.18 15.88 -1.47
CA SER A 138 44.95 15.34 -2.60
C SER A 138 45.98 16.32 -3.14
N HIS A 139 46.78 15.88 -4.11
CA HIS A 139 47.72 16.73 -4.86
C HIS A 139 47.10 17.32 -6.15
N GLY A 140 45.76 17.16 -6.33
CA GLY A 140 45.05 17.67 -7.51
C GLY A 140 43.92 16.77 -7.96
N CYS A 141 44.03 15.46 -7.82
CA CYS A 141 43.00 14.51 -8.16
C CYS A 141 41.74 14.66 -7.30
N VAL A 142 40.60 14.14 -7.77
CA VAL A 142 39.33 14.09 -7.07
C VAL A 142 39.14 12.70 -6.51
N ARG A 143 39.46 12.52 -5.20
CA ARG A 143 39.37 11.25 -4.51
C ARG A 143 37.91 11.00 -4.08
N LEU A 144 37.45 9.78 -4.25
CA LEU A 144 36.11 9.32 -3.92
C LEU A 144 36.19 8.03 -3.09
N ASN A 145 35.09 7.58 -2.49
CA ASN A 145 34.97 6.19 -2.09
C ASN A 145 34.84 5.28 -3.34
N VAL A 146 35.04 3.98 -3.17
CA VAL A 146 35.03 3.04 -4.31
C VAL A 146 33.66 3.01 -5.00
N ALA A 147 32.57 3.02 -4.27
CA ALA A 147 31.22 2.97 -4.88
C ALA A 147 30.94 4.18 -5.77
N ASP A 148 31.40 5.37 -5.37
CA ASP A 148 31.20 6.60 -6.13
C ASP A 148 32.16 6.69 -7.32
N ALA A 149 33.42 6.30 -7.15
CA ALA A 149 34.40 6.21 -8.25
C ALA A 149 33.92 5.20 -9.31
N LYS A 150 33.47 4.02 -8.86
CA LYS A 150 32.90 2.98 -9.74
C LYS A 150 31.65 3.50 -10.46
N TRP A 151 30.77 4.23 -9.79
CA TRP A 151 29.59 4.77 -10.43
C TRP A 151 29.94 5.72 -11.59
N ILE A 152 30.91 6.63 -11.39
CA ILE A 152 31.40 7.51 -12.46
C ILE A 152 32.01 6.68 -13.60
N TYR A 153 32.85 5.71 -13.26
CA TYR A 153 33.51 4.83 -14.21
C TYR A 153 32.51 4.07 -15.10
N ASP A 154 31.45 3.54 -14.50
CA ASP A 154 30.46 2.72 -15.21
C ASP A 154 29.45 3.57 -16.02
N ASN A 155 29.17 4.82 -15.61
CA ASN A 155 28.04 5.60 -16.16
C ASN A 155 28.49 6.84 -16.96
N CYS A 156 29.74 7.27 -16.79
CA CYS A 156 30.25 8.50 -17.41
C CYS A 156 31.43 8.18 -18.31
N SER A 157 31.14 7.85 -19.57
CA SER A 157 32.17 7.50 -20.58
C SER A 157 33.04 8.70 -20.98
N SER A 158 34.09 8.40 -21.78
CA SER A 158 34.90 9.43 -22.45
C SER A 158 34.03 10.43 -23.19
N GLY A 159 34.31 11.73 -23.07
CA GLY A 159 33.49 12.84 -23.59
C GLY A 159 32.50 13.43 -22.57
N THR A 160 32.17 12.73 -21.46
CA THR A 160 31.33 13.29 -20.40
C THR A 160 31.92 14.59 -19.85
N LYS A 161 31.14 15.66 -19.87
CA LYS A 161 31.58 16.98 -19.41
C LYS A 161 31.70 17.07 -17.90
N VAL A 162 32.78 17.71 -17.43
CA VAL A 162 33.07 17.91 -15.99
C VAL A 162 33.39 19.39 -15.78
N ARG A 163 32.58 20.08 -14.98
CA ARG A 163 32.86 21.44 -14.53
C ARG A 163 33.42 21.45 -13.12
N ILE A 164 34.57 22.05 -12.95
CA ILE A 164 35.20 22.26 -11.64
C ILE A 164 35.10 23.75 -11.31
N TYR A 165 34.56 24.08 -10.15
CA TYR A 165 34.30 25.45 -9.73
C TYR A 165 34.40 25.62 -8.21
N ASP A 166 34.42 26.86 -7.76
CA ASP A 166 34.30 27.25 -6.36
C ASP A 166 32.89 27.81 -6.09
N GLY A 167 32.26 27.36 -5.00
CA GLY A 167 30.95 27.82 -4.60
C GLY A 167 30.71 27.57 -3.13
N ASN A 168 29.80 28.35 -2.53
CA ASN A 168 29.46 28.23 -1.11
C ASN A 168 28.36 27.16 -0.86
N ASP A 169 27.56 26.83 -1.89
CA ASP A 169 26.49 25.83 -1.85
C ASP A 169 26.99 24.49 -2.41
N PRO A 170 26.86 23.38 -1.68
CA PRO A 170 27.25 22.05 -2.17
C PRO A 170 26.42 21.53 -3.35
N GLY A 171 25.30 22.17 -3.66
CA GLY A 171 24.36 21.78 -4.72
C GLY A 171 23.03 21.24 -4.19
N PRO A 172 22.04 21.01 -5.08
CA PRO A 172 20.64 20.78 -4.72
C PRO A 172 20.37 19.49 -3.92
N LEU A 173 21.29 18.52 -3.97
CA LEU A 173 21.20 17.30 -3.19
C LEU A 173 21.97 17.38 -1.85
N GLY A 174 22.67 18.49 -1.61
CA GLY A 174 23.54 18.65 -0.46
C GLY A 174 24.80 17.78 -0.54
N LYS A 175 25.71 17.96 0.42
CA LYS A 175 26.93 17.15 0.55
C LYS A 175 26.62 15.92 1.40
N PRO A 176 26.82 14.69 0.89
CA PRO A 176 26.66 13.48 1.69
C PRO A 176 27.72 13.39 2.79
N ASN A 177 27.35 12.81 3.94
CA ASN A 177 28.32 12.43 4.94
C ASN A 177 29.11 11.21 4.46
N PRO A 178 30.43 11.28 4.32
CA PRO A 178 31.24 10.15 3.92
C PRO A 178 31.12 8.99 4.93
N VAL A 179 31.03 7.76 4.43
CA VAL A 179 31.21 6.57 5.26
C VAL A 179 32.63 6.61 5.85
N ARG A 180 32.78 6.28 7.13
CA ARG A 180 34.07 6.28 7.82
C ARG A 180 34.51 4.83 8.09
N ILE A 181 35.82 4.68 8.25
CA ILE A 181 36.44 3.43 8.67
C ILE A 181 36.76 3.51 10.15
N ASP A 182 36.41 2.46 10.89
CA ASP A 182 36.88 2.26 12.24
C ASP A 182 38.37 1.87 12.20
N THR A 183 39.23 2.79 12.61
CA THR A 183 40.68 2.61 12.57
C THR A 183 41.18 1.49 13.46
N GLY A 184 40.43 1.09 14.49
CA GLY A 184 40.71 -0.05 15.35
C GLY A 184 40.28 -1.40 14.75
N SER A 185 39.62 -1.41 13.59
CA SER A 185 39.20 -2.63 12.96
C SER A 185 40.36 -3.33 12.23
N SER A 186 40.44 -4.67 12.33
CA SER A 186 41.35 -5.50 11.51
C SER A 186 41.06 -5.38 10.00
N TYR A 187 39.86 -4.90 9.64
CA TYR A 187 39.44 -4.73 8.23
C TYR A 187 39.59 -3.29 7.71
N ARG A 188 40.32 -2.44 8.44
CA ARG A 188 40.55 -1.02 8.06
C ARG A 188 41.18 -0.83 6.68
N GLY A 189 41.88 -1.83 6.16
CA GLY A 189 42.48 -1.81 4.82
C GLY A 189 41.49 -1.95 3.68
N TRP A 190 40.20 -2.10 3.94
CA TRP A 190 39.14 -2.17 2.91
C TRP A 190 38.31 -0.90 2.86
N ASP A 191 37.98 -0.45 1.67
CA ASP A 191 36.95 0.59 1.51
C ASP A 191 35.57 0.00 1.87
N PRO A 192 34.83 0.55 2.86
CA PRO A 192 33.52 0.03 3.27
C PRO A 192 32.46 0.03 2.17
N THR A 193 32.69 0.78 1.10
CA THR A 193 31.75 0.92 -0.03
C THR A 193 32.12 0.05 -1.23
N ASP A 194 33.29 -0.62 -1.19
CA ASP A 194 33.73 -1.50 -2.27
C ASP A 194 32.73 -2.67 -2.45
N PRO A 195 32.13 -2.82 -3.66
CA PRO A 195 31.17 -3.88 -3.96
C PRO A 195 31.81 -5.27 -4.02
N ASN A 196 33.13 -5.40 -3.89
CA ASN A 196 33.83 -6.69 -3.91
C ASN A 196 33.15 -7.69 -2.94
N PRO A 197 32.76 -8.89 -3.39
CA PRO A 197 32.13 -9.91 -2.52
C PRO A 197 32.96 -10.29 -1.29
N LYS A 198 34.27 -10.20 -1.39
CA LYS A 198 35.22 -10.50 -0.30
C LYS A 198 35.33 -9.37 0.73
N ASN A 199 34.74 -8.20 0.48
CA ASN A 199 34.80 -7.07 1.39
C ASN A 199 34.08 -7.36 2.71
N PRO A 200 34.79 -7.43 3.86
CA PRO A 200 34.20 -7.80 5.15
C PRO A 200 33.22 -6.76 5.67
N TRP A 201 33.38 -5.49 5.30
CA TRP A 201 32.47 -4.41 5.70
C TRP A 201 31.03 -4.59 5.20
N ARG A 202 30.80 -5.38 4.16
CA ARG A 202 29.44 -5.68 3.64
C ARG A 202 28.54 -6.34 4.69
N LYS A 203 29.12 -7.08 5.64
CA LYS A 203 28.40 -7.72 6.76
C LYS A 203 28.33 -6.85 8.01
N MET A 204 29.11 -5.77 8.07
CA MET A 204 29.27 -4.91 9.26
C MET A 204 28.41 -3.63 9.18
N VAL A 205 27.16 -3.78 8.78
CA VAL A 205 26.21 -2.66 8.69
C VAL A 205 25.31 -2.61 9.94
N PRO A 206 24.73 -1.45 10.26
CA PRO A 206 23.73 -1.39 11.31
C PRO A 206 22.56 -2.35 11.04
N THR A 207 21.96 -2.90 12.07
CA THR A 207 20.81 -3.78 11.95
C THR A 207 19.57 -3.12 12.57
N ILE A 208 18.39 -3.42 11.99
CA ILE A 208 17.08 -3.04 12.55
C ILE A 208 16.29 -4.32 12.74
N LYS A 209 15.89 -4.61 13.99
CA LYS A 209 15.11 -5.81 14.35
C LYS A 209 13.68 -5.43 14.74
N GLY A 210 12.75 -6.40 14.72
CA GLY A 210 11.37 -6.23 15.17
C GLY A 210 10.42 -5.60 14.14
N VAL A 211 10.87 -5.33 12.92
CA VAL A 211 10.03 -4.77 11.85
C VAL A 211 9.23 -5.89 11.17
N LYS A 212 7.93 -5.97 11.50
CA LYS A 212 6.99 -6.95 10.91
C LYS A 212 5.79 -6.22 10.32
N ASN A 213 5.22 -6.76 9.24
CA ASN A 213 3.95 -6.27 8.71
C ASN A 213 2.84 -6.49 9.75
N ILE A 214 1.91 -5.55 9.83
CA ILE A 214 0.75 -5.64 10.73
C ILE A 214 -0.52 -5.25 10.01
N THR A 215 -1.64 -5.80 10.49
CA THR A 215 -2.99 -5.37 10.11
C THR A 215 -3.61 -4.67 11.32
N VAL A 216 -4.28 -3.56 11.07
CA VAL A 216 -4.98 -2.75 12.08
C VAL A 216 -6.39 -2.44 11.60
N GLU A 217 -7.31 -2.28 12.54
CA GLU A 217 -8.69 -1.93 12.26
C GLU A 217 -8.81 -0.45 11.87
N ARG A 218 -9.67 -0.14 10.89
CA ARG A 218 -10.01 1.22 10.48
C ARG A 218 -10.57 2.02 11.67
N CYS A 219 -10.22 3.27 11.78
CA CYS A 219 -10.61 4.18 12.87
C CYS A 219 -10.19 3.75 14.29
N ALA A 220 -9.41 2.68 14.45
CA ALA A 220 -8.80 2.34 15.72
C ALA A 220 -7.69 3.32 16.11
N LYS A 221 -7.25 3.26 17.37
CA LYS A 221 -6.10 4.05 17.84
C LYS A 221 -4.86 3.73 17.01
N LYS A 222 -4.18 4.79 16.55
CA LYS A 222 -2.96 4.66 15.76
C LYS A 222 -1.90 3.88 16.55
N PRO A 223 -1.30 2.82 15.96
CA PRO A 223 -0.27 2.06 16.65
C PRO A 223 1.01 2.87 16.87
N ASN A 224 1.71 2.59 17.96
CA ASN A 224 3.05 3.13 18.16
C ASN A 224 4.01 2.48 17.14
N LEU A 225 4.48 3.28 16.19
CA LEU A 225 5.30 2.79 15.08
C LEU A 225 6.68 2.29 15.51
N LYS A 226 7.16 2.65 16.72
CA LYS A 226 8.47 2.25 17.23
C LYS A 226 8.41 1.11 18.26
N LYS A 227 7.24 0.71 18.72
CA LYS A 227 7.10 -0.37 19.72
C LYS A 227 7.72 -1.68 19.22
N GLY A 228 8.64 -2.24 20.00
CA GLY A 228 9.31 -3.52 19.70
C GLY A 228 10.33 -3.47 18.56
N ILE A 229 10.73 -2.27 18.11
CA ILE A 229 11.75 -2.10 17.08
C ILE A 229 13.03 -1.58 17.70
N THR A 230 14.12 -2.29 17.47
CA THR A 230 15.45 -1.96 17.96
C THR A 230 16.43 -1.80 16.82
N ALA A 231 17.47 -1.02 17.02
CA ALA A 231 18.57 -0.89 16.06
C ALA A 231 19.91 -0.88 16.80
N THR A 232 20.88 -1.57 16.22
CA THR A 232 22.25 -1.62 16.75
C THR A 232 23.27 -1.44 15.62
N ASP A 233 24.45 -0.92 15.96
CA ASP A 233 25.60 -0.98 15.07
C ASP A 233 26.20 -2.40 15.05
N TYR A 234 27.27 -2.57 14.27
CA TYR A 234 27.95 -3.87 14.13
C TYR A 234 28.69 -4.33 15.40
N LYS A 235 28.90 -3.42 16.36
CA LYS A 235 29.47 -3.70 17.71
C LYS A 235 28.38 -3.94 18.76
N GLY A 236 27.08 -3.88 18.39
CA GLY A 236 25.95 -4.09 19.29
C GLY A 236 25.47 -2.81 20.01
N LYS A 237 26.09 -1.65 19.78
CA LYS A 237 25.67 -0.38 20.37
C LYS A 237 24.31 0.06 19.83
N SER A 238 23.39 0.42 20.73
CA SER A 238 22.05 0.93 20.36
C SER A 238 22.11 2.18 19.49
N LEU A 239 21.25 2.23 18.49
CA LEU A 239 21.17 3.32 17.52
C LEU A 239 19.76 3.94 17.48
N LYS A 240 19.72 5.24 17.17
CA LYS A 240 18.49 5.99 16.98
C LYS A 240 17.80 5.58 15.67
N ILE A 241 16.48 5.30 15.73
CA ILE A 241 15.68 4.95 14.58
C ILE A 241 14.90 6.18 14.12
N ARG A 242 15.04 6.54 12.83
CA ARG A 242 14.19 7.52 12.14
C ARG A 242 13.07 6.78 11.43
N VAL A 243 11.82 7.26 11.59
CA VAL A 243 10.63 6.67 10.98
C VAL A 243 10.05 7.65 9.97
N LYS A 244 9.81 7.21 8.73
CA LYS A 244 9.21 8.00 7.66
C LYS A 244 8.02 7.22 7.06
N GLY A 245 6.97 7.95 6.69
CA GLY A 245 5.74 7.40 6.09
C GLY A 245 4.51 8.02 6.73
N LYS A 246 3.42 8.07 5.95
CA LYS A 246 2.11 8.56 6.41
C LYS A 246 1.19 7.36 6.61
N LEU A 247 0.52 7.28 7.76
CA LEU A 247 -0.49 6.27 8.08
C LEU A 247 -1.82 6.98 8.32
N ASN A 248 -2.81 6.69 7.48
CA ASN A 248 -4.18 7.20 7.63
C ASN A 248 -5.08 6.08 8.15
N MET A 249 -5.45 6.17 9.43
CA MET A 249 -6.31 5.19 10.10
C MET A 249 -7.78 5.27 9.65
N LYS A 250 -8.22 6.38 9.04
CA LYS A 250 -9.60 6.57 8.57
C LYS A 250 -9.87 5.95 7.20
N LYS A 251 -8.81 5.63 6.42
CA LYS A 251 -8.94 5.09 5.07
C LYS A 251 -8.34 3.68 5.02
N ALA A 252 -9.15 2.70 4.62
CA ALA A 252 -8.66 1.34 4.37
C ALA A 252 -7.60 1.33 3.25
N GLY A 253 -6.58 0.49 3.38
CA GLY A 253 -5.49 0.42 2.42
C GLY A 253 -4.17 -0.06 3.00
N LYS A 254 -3.14 -0.14 2.17
CA LYS A 254 -1.79 -0.52 2.54
C LYS A 254 -0.90 0.73 2.66
N TYR A 255 -0.20 0.87 3.78
CA TYR A 255 0.66 2.01 4.09
C TYR A 255 2.08 1.53 4.36
N THR A 256 3.05 2.04 3.61
CA THR A 256 4.45 1.70 3.79
C THR A 256 5.10 2.65 4.80
N ILE A 257 5.66 2.08 5.86
CA ILE A 257 6.46 2.80 6.87
C ILE A 257 7.90 2.36 6.72
N THR A 258 8.79 3.35 6.63
CA THR A 258 10.24 3.16 6.46
C THR A 258 10.96 3.48 7.74
N TYR A 259 11.83 2.59 8.18
CA TYR A 259 12.71 2.72 9.34
C TYR A 259 14.13 2.86 8.82
N LYS A 260 14.84 3.88 9.27
CA LYS A 260 16.22 4.17 8.90
C LYS A 260 17.05 4.37 10.15
N THR A 261 18.21 3.75 10.20
CA THR A 261 19.23 4.01 11.21
C THR A 261 20.57 4.30 10.56
N THR A 262 21.41 5.05 11.23
CA THR A 262 22.78 5.39 10.76
C THR A 262 23.71 5.29 11.96
N ASP A 263 24.83 4.62 11.80
CA ASP A 263 25.87 4.52 12.84
C ASP A 263 26.83 5.71 12.81
N SER A 264 27.79 5.70 13.76
CA SER A 264 28.83 6.74 13.87
C SER A 264 29.80 6.78 12.68
N LEU A 265 29.87 5.71 11.90
CA LEU A 265 30.67 5.61 10.69
C LEU A 265 29.88 6.01 9.42
N SER A 266 28.68 6.59 9.59
CA SER A 266 27.77 7.03 8.54
C SER A 266 27.19 5.89 7.67
N ARG A 267 27.31 4.63 8.09
CA ARG A 267 26.67 3.50 7.42
C ARG A 267 25.20 3.45 7.78
N THR A 268 24.39 3.16 6.80
CA THR A 268 22.93 3.28 6.95
C THR A 268 22.25 1.97 6.59
N THR A 269 21.25 1.59 7.41
CA THR A 269 20.32 0.51 7.10
C THR A 269 18.91 1.05 7.05
N THR A 270 18.16 0.55 6.08
CA THR A 270 16.75 0.92 5.86
C THR A 270 15.90 -0.33 5.74
N VAL A 271 14.83 -0.42 6.53
CA VAL A 271 13.85 -1.51 6.48
C VAL A 271 12.45 -0.90 6.32
N LYS A 272 11.61 -1.56 5.54
CA LYS A 272 10.22 -1.15 5.31
C LYS A 272 9.28 -2.19 5.89
N ARG A 273 8.13 -1.74 6.42
CA ARG A 273 6.98 -2.61 6.69
C ARG A 273 5.72 -2.05 6.04
N VAL A 274 4.79 -2.92 5.77
CA VAL A 274 3.44 -2.56 5.34
C VAL A 274 2.50 -2.65 6.54
N ILE A 275 1.75 -1.58 6.76
CA ILE A 275 0.60 -1.57 7.68
C ILE A 275 -0.66 -1.62 6.83
N THR A 276 -1.46 -2.67 6.99
CA THR A 276 -2.73 -2.81 6.30
C THR A 276 -3.84 -2.31 7.22
N VAL A 277 -4.50 -1.23 6.85
CA VAL A 277 -5.72 -0.75 7.51
C VAL A 277 -6.90 -1.46 6.87
N LYS A 278 -7.60 -2.29 7.64
CA LYS A 278 -8.80 -3.01 7.20
C LYS A 278 -10.01 -2.53 7.97
N ASP A 279 -11.16 -2.60 7.36
CA ASP A 279 -12.45 -2.46 7.99
C ASP A 279 -13.08 -3.85 8.11
N THR A 280 -13.13 -4.37 9.32
CA THR A 280 -13.71 -5.69 9.61
C THR A 280 -14.91 -5.58 10.55
N LYS A 281 -15.24 -4.36 11.01
CA LYS A 281 -16.37 -4.11 11.86
C LYS A 281 -17.66 -4.14 11.06
N LYS A 282 -18.66 -4.79 11.62
CA LYS A 282 -20.00 -4.83 11.05
C LYS A 282 -20.72 -3.52 11.35
N PRO A 283 -21.47 -2.95 10.41
CA PRO A 283 -22.27 -1.77 10.68
C PRO A 283 -23.36 -2.08 11.71
N THR A 284 -23.74 -1.07 12.47
CA THR A 284 -24.83 -1.13 13.45
C THR A 284 -26.06 -0.45 12.87
N VAL A 285 -27.15 -1.17 12.79
CA VAL A 285 -28.45 -0.69 12.35
C VAL A 285 -29.31 -0.33 13.57
N THR A 286 -29.93 0.82 13.56
CA THR A 286 -30.88 1.27 14.61
C THR A 286 -32.17 1.67 13.95
N VAL A 287 -33.29 1.14 14.42
CA VAL A 287 -34.65 1.52 14.01
C VAL A 287 -35.15 2.64 14.91
N LYS A 288 -35.61 3.74 14.33
CA LYS A 288 -36.10 4.92 15.07
C LYS A 288 -37.43 4.65 15.78
N LYS A 289 -38.36 4.01 15.07
CA LYS A 289 -39.69 3.65 15.58
C LYS A 289 -39.93 2.15 15.36
N LYS A 290 -40.29 1.41 16.41
CA LYS A 290 -40.57 -0.03 16.33
C LYS A 290 -41.87 -0.34 15.62
N ASN A 291 -42.84 0.60 15.65
CA ASN A 291 -44.14 0.53 14.97
C ASN A 291 -44.29 1.80 14.14
N ILE A 292 -44.66 1.69 12.88
CA ILE A 292 -45.01 2.78 11.99
C ILE A 292 -46.34 2.45 11.30
N SER A 293 -47.08 3.48 10.86
CA SER A 293 -48.32 3.32 10.11
C SER A 293 -48.12 3.81 8.69
N LEU A 294 -48.65 3.07 7.73
CA LEU A 294 -48.79 3.40 6.34
C LEU A 294 -50.27 3.37 6.01
N THR A 295 -50.85 4.50 5.62
CA THR A 295 -52.25 4.59 5.23
C THR A 295 -52.27 5.13 3.80
N GLU A 296 -52.96 4.45 2.91
CA GLU A 296 -53.27 4.95 1.56
C GLU A 296 -54.59 5.69 1.59
N THR A 297 -54.70 6.71 0.78
CA THR A 297 -55.94 7.45 0.51
C THR A 297 -56.21 7.44 -0.99
N GLN A 298 -57.45 7.72 -1.41
CA GLN A 298 -57.82 7.74 -2.81
C GLN A 298 -56.87 8.64 -3.64
N ASP A 299 -56.41 9.75 -3.07
CA ASP A 299 -55.54 10.73 -3.70
C ASP A 299 -54.05 10.39 -3.55
N LYS A 300 -53.68 9.36 -2.73
CA LYS A 300 -52.31 9.07 -2.39
C LYS A 300 -52.06 7.55 -2.30
N LYS A 301 -51.87 6.95 -3.47
CA LYS A 301 -51.32 5.58 -3.59
C LYS A 301 -49.80 5.62 -3.51
N LEU A 302 -49.19 4.70 -2.76
CA LEU A 302 -47.74 4.60 -2.58
C LEU A 302 -47.17 3.54 -3.49
N SER A 303 -46.25 3.90 -4.35
CA SER A 303 -45.49 2.90 -5.11
C SER A 303 -44.51 2.15 -4.19
N GLU A 304 -44.14 0.92 -4.54
CA GLU A 304 -43.13 0.11 -3.83
C GLU A 304 -41.86 0.93 -3.52
N LYS A 305 -41.33 1.67 -4.52
CA LYS A 305 -40.15 2.51 -4.37
C LYS A 305 -40.34 3.58 -3.27
N GLN A 306 -41.52 4.18 -3.16
CA GLN A 306 -41.83 5.17 -2.14
C GLN A 306 -41.92 4.53 -0.76
N VAL A 307 -42.55 3.36 -0.65
CA VAL A 307 -42.63 2.58 0.58
C VAL A 307 -41.24 2.21 1.07
N ILE A 308 -40.41 1.59 0.22
CA ILE A 308 -39.03 1.23 0.56
C ILE A 308 -38.23 2.46 0.99
N ALA A 309 -38.41 3.61 0.35
CA ALA A 309 -37.76 4.86 0.76
C ALA A 309 -38.21 5.36 2.14
N LEU A 310 -39.51 5.25 2.46
CA LEU A 310 -40.06 5.57 3.78
C LEU A 310 -39.53 4.65 4.86
N LEU A 311 -39.51 3.33 4.58
CA LEU A 311 -38.96 2.33 5.51
C LEU A 311 -37.47 2.59 5.78
N LYS A 312 -36.68 2.94 4.78
CA LYS A 312 -35.29 3.34 4.93
C LYS A 312 -35.08 4.61 5.76
N LYS A 313 -36.00 5.57 5.73
CA LYS A 313 -35.96 6.78 6.58
C LYS A 313 -36.13 6.46 8.07
N ASN A 314 -36.80 5.35 8.40
CA ASN A 314 -36.94 4.85 9.77
C ASN A 314 -35.68 4.20 10.33
N VAL A 315 -34.61 4.12 9.53
CA VAL A 315 -33.37 3.40 9.88
C VAL A 315 -32.20 4.37 9.94
N THR A 316 -31.33 4.17 10.92
CA THR A 316 -30.01 4.82 10.98
C THR A 316 -28.92 3.76 10.99
N VAL A 317 -27.85 3.96 10.25
CA VAL A 317 -26.72 3.03 10.20
C VAL A 317 -25.44 3.75 10.58
N LYS A 318 -24.71 3.16 11.52
CA LYS A 318 -23.38 3.64 11.94
C LYS A 318 -22.36 2.55 11.71
N ASP A 319 -21.18 2.95 11.24
CA ASP A 319 -20.06 2.03 11.03
C ASP A 319 -18.73 2.73 11.29
N SER A 320 -17.85 2.14 12.11
CA SER A 320 -16.49 2.61 12.40
C SER A 320 -16.35 4.15 12.52
N GLY A 321 -17.36 4.81 13.14
CA GLY A 321 -17.40 6.27 13.30
C GLY A 321 -18.11 7.03 12.18
N ASP A 322 -18.52 6.35 11.10
CA ASP A 322 -19.26 6.98 9.99
C ASP A 322 -20.77 6.70 10.10
N VAL A 323 -21.58 7.65 9.61
CA VAL A 323 -23.03 7.43 9.38
C VAL A 323 -23.20 7.05 7.92
N LEU A 324 -23.67 5.83 7.68
CA LEU A 324 -23.88 5.34 6.32
C LEU A 324 -25.21 5.85 5.77
N SER A 325 -25.22 6.19 4.47
CA SER A 325 -26.44 6.62 3.77
C SER A 325 -27.41 5.46 3.57
N ALA A 326 -28.67 5.80 3.29
CA ALA A 326 -29.75 4.82 3.05
C ALA A 326 -29.47 3.81 1.93
N LYS A 327 -28.54 4.13 1.00
CA LYS A 327 -28.16 3.20 -0.07
C LYS A 327 -27.51 1.90 0.42
N TYR A 328 -26.93 1.92 1.62
CA TYR A 328 -26.30 0.76 2.24
C TYR A 328 -27.29 -0.12 3.04
N VAL A 329 -28.57 0.30 3.12
CA VAL A 329 -29.64 -0.42 3.81
C VAL A 329 -30.40 -1.27 2.82
N THR A 330 -30.52 -2.56 3.13
CA THR A 330 -31.45 -3.49 2.48
C THR A 330 -32.67 -3.63 3.36
N VAL A 331 -33.83 -3.49 2.76
CA VAL A 331 -35.15 -3.70 3.37
C VAL A 331 -35.73 -4.98 2.76
N ASN A 332 -36.23 -5.86 3.60
CA ASN A 332 -37.09 -6.97 3.20
C ASN A 332 -38.47 -6.70 3.82
N ALA A 333 -39.44 -6.46 2.93
CA ALA A 333 -40.82 -6.07 3.26
C ALA A 333 -41.82 -6.78 2.32
N ASP A 334 -41.46 -7.98 1.85
CA ASP A 334 -42.21 -8.72 0.84
C ASP A 334 -43.69 -8.89 1.26
N ASP A 335 -43.92 -9.40 2.48
CA ASP A 335 -45.28 -9.56 3.00
C ASP A 335 -46.12 -8.25 3.06
N LEU A 336 -45.44 -7.11 3.32
CA LEU A 336 -46.09 -5.79 3.31
C LEU A 336 -46.41 -5.35 1.87
N LEU A 337 -45.51 -5.58 0.93
CA LEU A 337 -45.70 -5.19 -0.45
C LEU A 337 -46.79 -6.02 -1.14
N ASP A 338 -46.84 -7.32 -0.83
CA ASP A 338 -47.91 -8.23 -1.28
C ASP A 338 -49.26 -7.80 -0.73
N ALA A 339 -49.33 -7.47 0.56
CA ALA A 339 -50.54 -6.97 1.21
C ALA A 339 -51.03 -5.65 0.61
N MET A 340 -50.09 -4.76 0.22
CA MET A 340 -50.43 -3.51 -0.47
C MET A 340 -51.00 -3.74 -1.85
N LEU A 341 -50.49 -4.72 -2.60
CA LEU A 341 -51.01 -5.15 -3.90
C LEU A 341 -52.47 -5.69 -3.78
N ASN A 342 -52.69 -6.49 -2.74
CA ASN A 342 -53.99 -7.16 -2.50
C ASN A 342 -54.97 -6.31 -1.68
N LYS A 343 -54.61 -5.10 -1.26
CA LYS A 343 -55.39 -4.18 -0.41
C LYS A 343 -55.77 -4.81 0.96
N GLU A 344 -54.86 -5.63 1.54
CA GLU A 344 -55.05 -6.33 2.78
C GLU A 344 -54.57 -5.49 3.98
N ASP A 345 -55.53 -5.04 4.82
CA ASP A 345 -55.23 -4.34 6.05
C ASP A 345 -54.53 -5.27 7.04
N GLY A 346 -53.48 -4.77 7.75
CA GLY A 346 -52.77 -5.63 8.68
C GLY A 346 -51.56 -5.00 9.31
N THR A 347 -50.85 -5.83 10.12
CA THR A 347 -49.55 -5.43 10.71
C THR A 347 -48.48 -6.40 10.25
N TYR A 348 -47.59 -5.90 9.44
CA TYR A 348 -46.58 -6.64 8.75
C TYR A 348 -45.22 -6.47 9.40
N ARG A 349 -44.40 -7.53 9.36
CA ARG A 349 -43.06 -7.52 9.90
C ARG A 349 -42.07 -7.15 8.78
N VAL A 350 -41.38 -6.03 8.97
CA VAL A 350 -40.30 -5.60 8.07
C VAL A 350 -38.95 -5.89 8.70
N THR A 351 -38.01 -6.46 7.93
CA THR A 351 -36.65 -6.69 8.38
C THR A 351 -35.66 -5.83 7.59
N VAL A 352 -34.66 -5.31 8.28
CA VAL A 352 -33.62 -4.46 7.68
C VAL A 352 -32.24 -4.91 8.11
N TYR A 353 -31.28 -4.77 7.22
CA TYR A 353 -29.87 -4.91 7.52
C TYR A 353 -29.07 -3.94 6.65
N ALA A 354 -27.83 -3.69 7.03
CA ALA A 354 -26.90 -2.88 6.25
C ALA A 354 -25.66 -3.68 5.86
N ARG A 355 -25.06 -3.29 4.73
CA ARG A 355 -23.76 -3.77 4.30
C ARG A 355 -22.88 -2.55 4.04
N ASP A 356 -21.72 -2.47 4.72
CA ASP A 356 -20.77 -1.37 4.52
C ASP A 356 -20.00 -1.47 3.19
N VAL A 357 -19.14 -0.49 2.93
CA VAL A 357 -18.29 -0.45 1.71
C VAL A 357 -17.29 -1.60 1.68
N ALA A 358 -16.86 -2.11 2.85
CA ALA A 358 -15.93 -3.23 2.96
C ALA A 358 -16.63 -4.58 2.79
N GLY A 359 -17.98 -4.59 2.73
CA GLY A 359 -18.79 -5.80 2.56
C GLY A 359 -19.25 -6.43 3.87
N ASN A 360 -18.94 -5.85 5.05
CA ASN A 360 -19.39 -6.40 6.32
C ASN A 360 -20.91 -6.20 6.47
N LYS A 361 -21.63 -7.26 6.91
CA LYS A 361 -23.09 -7.26 7.04
C LYS A 361 -23.48 -7.13 8.51
N SER A 362 -24.42 -6.19 8.81
CA SER A 362 -25.01 -6.03 10.13
C SER A 362 -25.89 -7.22 10.53
N LYS A 363 -26.28 -7.27 11.80
CA LYS A 363 -27.42 -8.06 12.22
C LYS A 363 -28.69 -7.57 11.51
N LYS A 364 -29.64 -8.49 11.23
CA LYS A 364 -30.99 -8.14 10.80
C LYS A 364 -31.76 -7.61 12.01
N ILE A 365 -32.49 -6.51 11.84
CA ILE A 365 -33.37 -5.92 12.84
C ILE A 365 -34.77 -5.85 12.24
N ALA A 366 -35.80 -6.09 13.04
CA ALA A 366 -37.20 -6.02 12.62
C ALA A 366 -37.95 -4.89 13.29
N PHE A 367 -38.95 -4.36 12.60
CA PHE A 367 -39.97 -3.47 13.11
C PHE A 367 -41.33 -3.80 12.44
N ARG A 368 -42.43 -3.26 12.97
CA ARG A 368 -43.76 -3.51 12.46
C ARG A 368 -44.32 -2.32 11.70
N VAL A 369 -45.05 -2.61 10.64
CA VAL A 369 -45.74 -1.61 9.83
C VAL A 369 -47.23 -1.98 9.84
N LYS A 370 -48.06 -1.10 10.39
CA LYS A 370 -49.51 -1.22 10.26
C LYS A 370 -49.90 -0.59 8.94
N TYR A 371 -50.42 -1.39 8.03
CA TYR A 371 -50.93 -0.94 6.73
C TYR A 371 -52.44 -0.84 6.75
N THR A 372 -52.99 0.22 6.17
CA THR A 372 -54.41 0.42 5.96
C THR A 372 -54.62 0.84 4.52
N SER A 373 -55.37 0.03 3.79
CA SER A 373 -55.74 0.22 2.39
C SER A 373 -56.86 1.27 2.23
N VAL A 374 -57.06 1.73 1.01
CA VAL A 374 -58.22 2.50 0.62
C VAL A 374 -59.40 1.54 0.47
N LYS A 375 -60.49 1.77 1.19
CA LYS A 375 -61.77 1.10 0.93
C LYS A 375 -62.43 1.80 -0.26
N ASP A 376 -62.72 1.06 -1.33
CA ASP A 376 -63.51 1.55 -2.42
C ASP A 376 -64.97 1.72 -1.89
N ASP A 377 -65.57 2.90 -2.07
CA ASP A 377 -66.94 3.24 -1.67
C ASP A 377 -68.02 2.45 -2.48
N THR A 378 -67.64 1.36 -3.12
CA THR A 378 -68.56 0.58 -3.97
C THR A 378 -69.31 -0.53 -3.26
N ASP A 379 -69.05 -0.75 -1.94
CA ASP A 379 -69.79 -1.71 -1.15
C ASP A 379 -70.73 -1.04 -0.14
N LYS A 380 -71.62 -0.12 -0.65
CA LYS A 380 -72.85 0.16 0.08
C LYS A 380 -73.85 -0.91 -0.38
N PRO A 381 -74.50 -1.66 0.52
CA PRO A 381 -75.64 -2.46 0.17
C PRO A 381 -76.77 -1.52 -0.32
N ASP A 382 -77.31 -1.77 -1.49
CA ASP A 382 -78.54 -1.15 -1.97
C ASP A 382 -79.65 -1.53 -1.00
N ASP A 383 -79.98 -0.61 -0.12
CA ASP A 383 -81.18 -0.66 0.73
C ASP A 383 -82.38 -0.14 -0.11
N ASN A 384 -82.89 -0.99 -1.00
CA ASN A 384 -84.21 -0.83 -1.59
C ASN A 384 -84.79 -2.19 -1.96
N ASN A 385 -85.43 -2.82 -1.03
CA ASN A 385 -86.62 -3.60 -1.36
C ASN A 385 -87.57 -3.67 -0.17
N THR A 386 -88.56 -2.77 -0.20
CA THR A 386 -89.84 -2.90 0.45
C THR A 386 -90.61 -3.91 -0.33
N ASP A 387 -90.94 -5.06 0.26
CA ASP A 387 -92.27 -5.59 0.19
C ASP A 387 -92.51 -6.71 1.24
N LYS A 388 -93.61 -6.57 1.93
CA LYS A 388 -94.20 -7.40 2.95
C LYS A 388 -95.06 -8.46 2.30
N PRO A 389 -95.80 -9.35 3.07
CA PRO A 389 -95.38 -10.69 3.51
C PRO A 389 -96.34 -11.70 2.90
N ASP A 390 -96.01 -12.97 3.04
CA ASP A 390 -97.03 -13.97 3.23
C ASP A 390 -96.50 -15.28 3.81
N ASP A 391 -97.35 -15.78 4.65
CA ASP A 391 -97.43 -16.88 5.54
C ASP A 391 -97.00 -18.28 5.06
N ASN A 392 -96.75 -19.07 6.10
CA ASN A 392 -97.06 -20.43 6.30
C ASN A 392 -96.07 -21.58 6.08
N ASN A 393 -95.91 -22.21 7.18
CA ASN A 393 -95.94 -23.69 7.50
C ASN A 393 -94.63 -24.44 7.64
N GLN A 394 -94.34 -24.74 8.87
CA GLN A 394 -94.33 -26.10 9.49
C GLN A 394 -93.57 -27.18 8.68
N ASP A 395 -92.62 -27.81 9.21
CA ASP A 395 -92.57 -28.93 10.14
C ASP A 395 -91.14 -29.49 10.24
N ASN A 396 -90.78 -29.78 11.49
CA ASN A 396 -90.18 -30.98 12.05
C ASN A 396 -89.06 -31.74 11.31
N ASN A 397 -87.97 -31.96 11.85
CA ASN A 397 -87.60 -33.08 12.69
C ASN A 397 -86.09 -33.18 12.91
N THR A 398 -85.68 -33.17 14.15
CA THR A 398 -84.92 -34.15 14.92
C THR A 398 -83.88 -34.98 14.13
N GLU A 399 -82.68 -34.92 14.50
CA GLU A 399 -81.98 -35.81 15.39
C GLU A 399 -80.49 -35.61 15.44
N GLN A 400 -79.95 -35.48 16.61
CA GLN A 400 -78.62 -35.85 17.05
C GLN A 400 -78.63 -37.37 17.35
N PRO A 401 -77.55 -38.03 17.76
CA PRO A 401 -76.14 -37.76 17.89
C PRO A 401 -75.26 -38.99 17.46
N ASP A 402 -74.02 -38.95 17.83
CA ASP A 402 -73.10 -39.97 18.39
C ASP A 402 -71.71 -39.94 17.65
N ASP A 403 -70.80 -39.66 18.38
CA ASP A 403 -69.88 -40.29 19.32
C ASP A 403 -68.72 -41.10 18.73
N ASN A 404 -67.57 -40.78 19.32
CA ASN A 404 -66.44 -41.68 19.64
C ASN A 404 -65.39 -42.04 18.54
N ASN A 405 -64.17 -41.86 18.71
CA ASN A 405 -63.19 -42.45 19.66
C ASN A 405 -61.76 -42.01 19.16
N GLN A 406 -60.95 -41.49 20.01
CA GLN A 406 -59.84 -42.11 20.74
C GLN A 406 -58.94 -43.06 19.90
N ASP A 407 -57.67 -42.77 19.76
CA ASP A 407 -56.54 -43.26 20.54
C ASP A 407 -55.19 -42.86 19.90
N ASN A 408 -54.35 -42.25 20.64
CA ASN A 408 -53.13 -42.72 21.30
C ASN A 408 -52.08 -43.45 20.39
N ASN A 409 -50.89 -42.93 20.29
CA ASN A 409 -49.70 -43.46 20.97
C ASN A 409 -48.45 -42.67 20.49
N THR A 410 -47.81 -41.95 21.35
CA THR A 410 -46.55 -42.21 22.07
C THR A 410 -45.54 -43.08 21.31
N GLU A 411 -44.37 -42.54 21.06
CA GLU A 411 -43.10 -42.98 21.65
C GLU A 411 -41.90 -42.16 21.13
N GLN A 412 -41.20 -41.55 22.06
CA GLN A 412 -39.75 -41.32 22.09
C GLN A 412 -39.17 -42.54 22.86
N PRO A 413 -37.85 -42.71 23.07
CA PRO A 413 -36.61 -42.14 22.51
C PRO A 413 -35.60 -43.26 22.11
N ASP A 414 -34.41 -42.96 21.71
CA ASP A 414 -33.21 -43.50 22.38
C ASP A 414 -31.90 -42.92 21.82
N ASP A 415 -31.12 -42.58 22.76
CA ASP A 415 -29.70 -42.35 22.87
C ASP A 415 -28.80 -43.43 22.23
N ASN A 416 -27.59 -42.98 21.82
CA ASN A 416 -26.30 -43.55 22.24
C ASN A 416 -25.18 -42.88 21.41
N ASN A 417 -24.36 -42.01 21.98
CA ASN A 417 -23.18 -42.29 22.80
C ASN A 417 -22.22 -43.30 22.15
N ASN A 418 -21.08 -42.84 21.67
CA ASN A 418 -19.80 -43.35 22.12
C ASN A 418 -18.60 -42.43 21.78
N GLN A 419 -17.92 -42.10 22.81
CA GLN A 419 -16.51 -41.78 23.00
C GLN A 419 -15.60 -42.83 22.37
N ASP A 420 -14.40 -42.38 22.00
CA ASP A 420 -13.07 -42.79 22.51
C ASP A 420 -11.99 -42.05 21.70
N ASN A 421 -11.17 -41.20 22.32
CA ASN A 421 -9.90 -41.44 23.00
C ASN A 421 -8.82 -42.16 22.14
N ASN A 422 -7.74 -41.48 21.87
CA ASN A 422 -6.37 -41.72 22.38
C ASN A 422 -5.37 -40.81 21.65
N THR A 423 -4.73 -39.90 22.35
CA THR A 423 -3.39 -39.89 22.97
C THR A 423 -2.28 -40.62 22.20
N GLU A 424 -1.22 -39.86 22.04
CA GLU A 424 0.22 -40.04 22.27
C GLU A 424 1.03 -39.49 21.10
N ASN A 425 1.88 -38.54 21.26
CA ASN A 425 3.08 -38.33 22.06
C ASN A 425 4.37 -38.63 21.28
N VAL A 426 5.40 -37.74 21.50
CA VAL A 426 6.85 -37.88 21.33
C VAL A 426 7.36 -37.69 19.88
N GLY A 427 8.17 -36.68 19.50
CA GLY A 427 9.38 -36.17 20.07
C GLY A 427 10.55 -36.44 19.12
N ALA A 428 11.20 -35.46 18.63
CA ALA A 428 12.63 -35.26 18.44
C ALA A 428 12.85 -33.84 17.81
#